data_427d521bd256e84659062bd36d2423e0
#
_entry.id   427d521bd256e84659062bd36d2423e0
#
_cell.length_a   1.000
_cell.length_b   1.000
_cell.length_c   1.000
_cell.angle_alpha   90.00
_cell.angle_beta   90.00
_cell.angle_gamma   90.00
#
_symmetry.space_group_name_H-M   'P 1'
#
loop_
_entity.id
_entity.type
_entity.pdbx_description
1 polymer ?
#
loop_
_entity_poly.entity_id
_entity_poly.type
_entity_poly.pdbx_seq_one_letter_code
_entity_poly.pdbx_strand_id
1 'polypeptide(L)'
;MVGIKSDVGNVRELNEDYAAFIEDERFKIYLVADGMGGHNAGEIASNLAVKSIMRYLMEHSEENEDLLLNSVKYANNEIYEISQKNDKCKGMGTTITGCFIKGDIIQVVNVGDSCCFSIKGNEIKKVTKDHSWVQELIDAGAITEEEGRVHPKKNIITRALGTNSSVKIDIFNIDKNESTMFLLCSDGLSNEVQKEEMVEIVNRYKNVNEACEKLVDLAKARGGKDNITVLLFGGEV
;
A
#
# COMPACT_ATOMS: atom_id res chain seq x y z
N MET A 1 17.91 4.69 -1.96
CA MET A 1 18.00 3.21 -2.16
C MET A 1 16.58 2.66 -2.17
N VAL A 2 16.13 2.06 -3.31
CA VAL A 2 14.75 1.58 -3.48
C VAL A 2 14.79 0.16 -4.05
N GLY A 3 13.99 -0.74 -3.51
CA GLY A 3 13.74 -2.08 -4.02
C GLY A 3 12.25 -2.30 -4.20
N ILE A 4 11.87 -2.97 -5.29
CA ILE A 4 10.49 -3.29 -5.59
C ILE A 4 10.39 -4.71 -6.16
N LYS A 5 9.40 -5.45 -5.70
CA LYS A 5 9.05 -6.76 -6.24
C LYS A 5 7.54 -6.93 -6.19
N SER A 6 6.97 -7.33 -7.32
CA SER A 6 5.56 -7.73 -7.42
C SER A 6 5.50 -9.10 -8.09
N ASP A 7 4.60 -9.97 -7.61
CA ASP A 7 4.42 -11.34 -8.08
C ASP A 7 2.94 -11.71 -8.03
N VAL A 8 2.47 -12.48 -9.00
CA VAL A 8 1.09 -12.91 -9.09
C VAL A 8 0.67 -13.86 -7.95
N GLY A 9 1.63 -14.42 -7.22
CA GLY A 9 1.40 -15.48 -6.25
C GLY A 9 1.26 -16.86 -6.90
N ASN A 10 0.74 -17.82 -6.13
CA ASN A 10 0.63 -19.21 -6.61
C ASN A 10 -0.79 -19.59 -7.05
N VAL A 11 -1.80 -18.77 -6.75
CA VAL A 11 -3.23 -19.11 -6.91
C VAL A 11 -3.95 -18.21 -7.91
N ARG A 12 -3.58 -16.93 -7.94
CA ARG A 12 -4.19 -15.95 -8.85
C ARG A 12 -3.69 -16.13 -10.27
N GLU A 13 -4.52 -15.84 -11.27
CA GLU A 13 -4.15 -15.86 -12.68
C GLU A 13 -3.59 -14.51 -13.16
N LEU A 14 -4.06 -13.41 -12.54
CA LEU A 14 -3.69 -12.04 -12.87
C LEU A 14 -3.07 -11.36 -11.65
N ASN A 15 -2.14 -10.47 -11.92
CA ASN A 15 -1.60 -9.57 -10.89
C ASN A 15 -2.33 -8.22 -10.99
N GLU A 16 -3.21 -7.97 -10.03
CA GLU A 16 -3.98 -6.73 -9.93
C GLU A 16 -3.30 -5.70 -9.00
N ASP A 17 -2.18 -6.08 -8.38
CA ASP A 17 -1.33 -5.14 -7.65
C ASP A 17 -0.56 -4.22 -8.60
N TYR A 18 -0.33 -3.01 -8.17
CA TYR A 18 0.58 -2.09 -8.84
C TYR A 18 1.39 -1.27 -7.84
N ALA A 19 2.70 -1.14 -8.11
CA ALA A 19 3.58 -0.32 -7.29
C ALA A 19 4.51 0.52 -8.16
N ALA A 20 4.76 1.76 -7.74
CA ALA A 20 5.73 2.63 -8.39
C ALA A 20 6.24 3.69 -7.41
N PHE A 21 7.32 4.38 -7.81
CA PHE A 21 7.88 5.48 -7.05
C PHE A 21 8.41 6.58 -7.98
N ILE A 22 8.51 7.79 -7.44
CA ILE A 22 9.26 8.92 -8.02
C ILE A 22 10.23 9.41 -6.96
N GLU A 23 11.49 9.61 -7.35
CA GLU A 23 12.49 10.38 -6.60
C GLU A 23 12.85 11.60 -7.45
N ASP A 24 12.28 12.76 -7.10
CA ASP A 24 12.51 14.06 -7.73
C ASP A 24 13.16 15.00 -6.70
N GLU A 25 13.83 16.05 -7.14
CA GLU A 25 14.48 17.02 -6.24
C GLU A 25 13.47 17.77 -5.34
N ARG A 26 12.21 17.90 -5.78
CA ARG A 26 11.13 18.58 -5.07
C ARG A 26 10.43 17.69 -4.04
N PHE A 27 10.33 16.39 -4.33
CA PHE A 27 9.67 15.40 -3.47
C PHE A 27 10.02 13.96 -3.86
N LYS A 28 9.76 13.05 -2.94
CA LYS A 28 9.77 11.60 -3.22
C LYS A 28 8.40 11.03 -2.89
N ILE A 29 7.94 10.06 -3.68
CA ILE A 29 6.69 9.33 -3.43
C ILE A 29 6.88 7.86 -3.77
N TYR A 30 6.40 6.99 -2.89
CA TYR A 30 6.43 5.54 -3.01
C TYR A 30 5.01 5.04 -2.79
N LEU A 31 4.48 4.22 -3.70
CA LEU A 31 3.08 3.80 -3.71
C LEU A 31 2.95 2.31 -3.98
N VAL A 32 2.04 1.67 -3.25
CA VAL A 32 1.53 0.32 -3.50
C VAL A 32 0.02 0.39 -3.52
N ALA A 33 -0.60 -0.26 -4.49
CA ALA A 33 -2.03 -0.35 -4.69
C ALA A 33 -2.40 -1.81 -4.99
N ASP A 34 -3.43 -2.33 -4.33
CA ASP A 34 -4.01 -3.65 -4.51
C ASP A 34 -5.38 -3.48 -5.18
N GLY A 35 -5.47 -3.96 -6.40
CA GLY A 35 -6.64 -3.77 -7.24
C GLY A 35 -7.70 -4.82 -6.98
N MET A 36 -8.95 -4.39 -7.00
CA MET A 36 -10.10 -5.28 -6.88
C MET A 36 -11.16 -5.01 -7.94
N GLY A 37 -11.75 -6.07 -8.44
CA GLY A 37 -12.84 -5.98 -9.43
C GLY A 37 -13.03 -7.27 -10.19
N GLY A 38 -14.13 -7.36 -10.94
CA GLY A 38 -14.35 -8.48 -11.84
C GLY A 38 -13.55 -8.33 -13.15
N HIS A 39 -13.13 -9.45 -13.76
CA HIS A 39 -12.28 -9.46 -14.96
C HIS A 39 -10.95 -8.70 -14.68
N ASN A 40 -10.48 -7.84 -15.56
CA ASN A 40 -9.23 -7.09 -15.40
C ASN A 40 -9.45 -5.72 -14.77
N ALA A 41 -10.55 -5.49 -14.07
CA ALA A 41 -10.91 -4.18 -13.57
C ALA A 41 -10.04 -3.73 -12.37
N GLY A 42 -9.56 -4.68 -11.56
CA GLY A 42 -8.64 -4.39 -10.46
C GLY A 42 -7.29 -3.89 -10.94
N GLU A 43 -6.69 -4.54 -11.96
CA GLU A 43 -5.44 -4.10 -12.58
C GLU A 43 -5.54 -2.66 -13.13
N ILE A 44 -6.68 -2.33 -13.75
CA ILE A 44 -6.93 -0.98 -14.26
C ILE A 44 -7.01 0.02 -13.09
N ALA A 45 -7.72 -0.33 -12.01
CA ALA A 45 -7.91 0.55 -10.87
C ALA A 45 -6.61 0.85 -10.14
N SER A 46 -5.79 -0.18 -9.82
CA SER A 46 -4.52 -0.02 -9.11
C SER A 46 -3.51 0.80 -9.92
N ASN A 47 -3.39 0.50 -11.22
CA ASN A 47 -2.52 1.22 -12.14
C ASN A 47 -2.95 2.71 -12.28
N LEU A 48 -4.26 2.96 -12.44
CA LEU A 48 -4.79 4.31 -12.54
C LEU A 48 -4.59 5.10 -11.25
N ALA A 49 -4.83 4.49 -10.08
CA ALA A 49 -4.62 5.14 -8.79
C ALA A 49 -3.19 5.68 -8.66
N VAL A 50 -2.21 4.80 -8.84
CA VAL A 50 -0.80 5.16 -8.68
C VAL A 50 -0.40 6.23 -9.70
N LYS A 51 -0.74 6.06 -10.98
CA LYS A 51 -0.40 7.02 -12.03
C LYS A 51 -1.05 8.38 -11.84
N SER A 52 -2.31 8.42 -11.39
CA SER A 52 -3.05 9.67 -11.15
C SER A 52 -2.46 10.44 -9.97
N ILE A 53 -2.11 9.75 -8.87
CA ILE A 53 -1.41 10.37 -7.74
C ILE A 53 -0.09 10.97 -8.19
N MET A 54 0.74 10.19 -8.89
CA MET A 54 2.06 10.65 -9.35
C MET A 54 1.95 11.85 -10.30
N ARG A 55 1.00 11.82 -11.24
CA ARG A 55 0.74 12.93 -12.16
C ARG A 55 0.32 14.19 -11.41
N TYR A 56 -0.63 14.09 -10.49
CA TYR A 56 -1.09 15.22 -9.69
C TYR A 56 0.06 15.85 -8.90
N LEU A 57 0.88 15.04 -8.22
CA LEU A 57 2.03 15.51 -7.46
C LEU A 57 3.07 16.23 -8.35
N MET A 58 3.34 15.72 -9.54
CA MET A 58 4.27 16.35 -10.48
C MET A 58 3.76 17.71 -10.99
N GLU A 59 2.45 17.82 -11.27
CA GLU A 59 1.82 19.03 -11.79
C GLU A 59 1.64 20.13 -10.72
N HIS A 60 1.47 19.74 -9.42
CA HIS A 60 1.16 20.65 -8.34
C HIS A 60 2.26 20.73 -7.26
N SER A 61 3.48 20.31 -7.59
CA SER A 61 4.59 20.17 -6.61
C SER A 61 4.97 21.45 -5.86
N GLU A 62 4.62 22.62 -6.39
CA GLU A 62 4.84 23.93 -5.76
C GLU A 62 3.82 24.25 -4.65
N GLU A 63 2.67 23.56 -4.63
CA GLU A 63 1.67 23.71 -3.58
C GLU A 63 2.16 23.07 -2.28
N ASN A 64 1.82 23.68 -1.13
CA ASN A 64 2.31 23.20 0.16
C ASN A 64 1.24 22.55 1.04
N GLU A 65 -0.03 22.90 0.86
CA GLU A 65 -1.12 22.43 1.73
C GLU A 65 -1.82 21.21 1.11
N ASP A 66 -1.96 20.15 1.91
CA ASP A 66 -2.74 18.95 1.59
C ASP A 66 -2.41 18.27 0.24
N LEU A 67 -1.19 18.49 -0.28
CA LEU A 67 -0.78 18.00 -1.60
C LEU A 67 -1.01 16.49 -1.77
N LEU A 68 -0.55 15.68 -0.80
CA LEU A 68 -0.77 14.23 -0.80
C LEU A 68 -2.26 13.88 -0.72
N LEU A 69 -3.00 14.51 0.20
CA LEU A 69 -4.44 14.27 0.37
C LEU A 69 -5.22 14.59 -0.92
N ASN A 70 -4.90 15.71 -1.56
CA ASN A 70 -5.57 16.14 -2.78
C ASN A 70 -5.23 15.23 -3.97
N SER A 71 -4.00 14.72 -4.06
CA SER A 71 -3.61 13.77 -5.10
C SER A 71 -4.40 12.45 -5.02
N VAL A 72 -4.65 11.96 -3.80
CA VAL A 72 -5.45 10.73 -3.59
C VAL A 72 -6.93 10.97 -3.86
N LYS A 73 -7.48 12.13 -3.47
CA LYS A 73 -8.86 12.53 -3.85
C LYS A 73 -9.03 12.61 -5.37
N TYR A 74 -8.04 13.18 -6.06
CA TYR A 74 -8.03 13.25 -7.52
C TYR A 74 -8.06 11.86 -8.14
N ALA A 75 -7.20 10.95 -7.68
CA ALA A 75 -7.18 9.56 -8.15
C ALA A 75 -8.52 8.84 -7.89
N ASN A 76 -9.12 9.02 -6.70
CA ASN A 76 -10.43 8.46 -6.40
C ASN A 76 -11.49 8.90 -7.42
N ASN A 77 -11.53 10.19 -7.73
CA ASN A 77 -12.49 10.75 -8.68
C ASN A 77 -12.29 10.17 -10.09
N GLU A 78 -11.05 10.07 -10.58
CA GLU A 78 -10.77 9.48 -11.90
C GLU A 78 -11.23 8.03 -11.99
N ILE A 79 -10.91 7.20 -10.98
CA ILE A 79 -11.32 5.80 -10.94
C ILE A 79 -12.85 5.69 -10.91
N TYR A 80 -13.49 6.46 -10.02
CA TYR A 80 -14.94 6.47 -9.89
C TYR A 80 -15.63 6.85 -11.20
N GLU A 81 -15.20 7.94 -11.85
CA GLU A 81 -15.78 8.37 -13.12
C GLU A 81 -15.67 7.31 -14.23
N ILE A 82 -14.51 6.64 -14.34
CA ILE A 82 -14.31 5.58 -15.33
C ILE A 82 -15.20 4.38 -15.00
N SER A 83 -15.33 4.01 -13.72
CA SER A 83 -16.20 2.92 -13.29
C SER A 83 -17.68 3.16 -13.61
N GLN A 84 -18.12 4.43 -13.66
CA GLN A 84 -19.49 4.79 -14.01
C GLN A 84 -19.73 4.85 -15.52
N LYS A 85 -18.69 5.13 -16.32
CA LYS A 85 -18.82 5.33 -17.78
C LYS A 85 -18.54 4.05 -18.60
N ASN A 86 -17.92 3.03 -17.99
CA ASN A 86 -17.49 1.82 -18.69
C ASN A 86 -17.97 0.58 -17.95
N ASP A 87 -18.91 -0.15 -18.55
CA ASP A 87 -19.48 -1.37 -17.95
C ASP A 87 -18.42 -2.44 -17.60
N LYS A 88 -17.31 -2.50 -18.33
CA LYS A 88 -16.21 -3.44 -18.05
C LYS A 88 -15.41 -3.06 -16.80
N CYS A 89 -15.50 -1.80 -16.39
CA CYS A 89 -14.84 -1.25 -15.19
C CYS A 89 -15.82 -1.05 -14.02
N LYS A 90 -17.09 -1.48 -14.18
CA LYS A 90 -18.13 -1.26 -13.17
C LYS A 90 -17.75 -1.96 -11.86
N GLY A 91 -17.75 -1.20 -10.77
CA GLY A 91 -17.42 -1.69 -9.44
C GLY A 91 -15.92 -1.94 -9.21
N MET A 92 -15.03 -1.50 -10.13
CA MET A 92 -13.60 -1.53 -9.87
C MET A 92 -13.24 -0.63 -8.69
N GLY A 93 -12.22 -1.01 -7.97
CA GLY A 93 -11.64 -0.25 -6.89
C GLY A 93 -10.21 -0.71 -6.61
N THR A 94 -9.56 0.00 -5.73
CA THR A 94 -8.20 -0.36 -5.31
C THR A 94 -7.90 0.18 -3.92
N THR A 95 -7.03 -0.49 -3.19
CA THR A 95 -6.35 0.10 -2.04
C THR A 95 -5.34 1.14 -2.52
N ILE A 96 -4.84 1.93 -1.61
CA ILE A 96 -3.62 2.71 -1.78
C ILE A 96 -2.91 2.85 -0.42
N THR A 97 -1.65 2.49 -0.38
CA THR A 97 -0.74 2.89 0.69
C THR A 97 0.48 3.56 0.07
N GLY A 98 0.99 4.61 0.70
CA GLY A 98 2.12 5.35 0.14
C GLY A 98 2.83 6.20 1.16
N CYS A 99 4.11 6.51 0.87
CA CYS A 99 4.93 7.40 1.66
C CYS A 99 5.41 8.56 0.79
N PHE A 100 5.07 9.77 1.22
CA PHE A 100 5.44 11.03 0.59
C PHE A 100 6.47 11.75 1.45
N ILE A 101 7.56 12.22 0.82
CA ILE A 101 8.65 12.94 1.47
C ILE A 101 8.88 14.25 0.71
N LYS A 102 8.75 15.38 1.41
CA LYS A 102 9.04 16.72 0.87
C LYS A 102 9.78 17.55 1.94
N GLY A 103 11.06 17.75 1.76
CA GLY A 103 11.92 18.36 2.78
C GLY A 103 11.88 17.56 4.10
N ASP A 104 11.52 18.21 5.20
CA ASP A 104 11.40 17.56 6.51
C ASP A 104 10.04 16.85 6.75
N ILE A 105 9.13 16.94 5.80
CA ILE A 105 7.79 16.36 5.91
C ILE A 105 7.83 14.90 5.39
N ILE A 106 7.44 13.97 6.24
CA ILE A 106 7.19 12.57 5.86
C ILE A 106 5.74 12.26 6.19
N GLN A 107 4.96 11.91 5.18
CA GLN A 107 3.55 11.56 5.31
C GLN A 107 3.28 10.18 4.72
N VAL A 108 2.56 9.36 5.46
CA VAL A 108 2.04 8.08 4.97
C VAL A 108 0.55 8.22 4.74
N VAL A 109 0.10 7.84 3.54
CA VAL A 109 -1.33 7.77 3.20
C VAL A 109 -1.81 6.34 3.20
N ASN A 110 -3.06 6.12 3.62
CA ASN A 110 -3.70 4.80 3.54
C ASN A 110 -5.18 4.87 3.21
N VAL A 111 -5.61 4.02 2.27
CA VAL A 111 -7.00 3.61 2.02
C VAL A 111 -6.99 2.13 1.68
N GLY A 112 -7.61 1.30 2.51
CA GLY A 112 -7.63 -0.16 2.36
C GLY A 112 -6.81 -0.87 3.43
N ASP A 113 -6.36 -2.08 3.15
CA ASP A 113 -5.63 -2.98 4.04
C ASP A 113 -4.18 -3.27 3.59
N SER A 114 -3.72 -2.68 2.50
CA SER A 114 -2.30 -2.58 2.19
C SER A 114 -1.56 -1.82 3.30
N CYS A 115 -0.31 -2.17 3.58
CA CYS A 115 0.38 -1.77 4.79
C CYS A 115 1.63 -0.91 4.52
N CYS A 116 1.89 0.02 5.43
CA CYS A 116 3.19 0.69 5.58
C CYS A 116 3.79 0.35 6.94
N PHE A 117 5.05 -0.10 6.93
CA PHE A 117 5.85 -0.31 8.12
C PHE A 117 7.03 0.65 8.12
N SER A 118 7.36 1.17 9.30
CA SER A 118 8.61 1.89 9.58
C SER A 118 9.59 0.94 10.27
N ILE A 119 10.87 1.01 9.88
CA ILE A 119 11.93 0.14 10.38
C ILE A 119 13.07 1.01 10.92
N LYS A 120 13.52 0.71 12.16
CA LYS A 120 14.69 1.33 12.78
C LYS A 120 15.51 0.25 13.48
N GLY A 121 16.66 -0.10 12.90
CA GLY A 121 17.45 -1.23 13.41
C GLY A 121 16.63 -2.53 13.37
N ASN A 122 16.43 -3.16 14.53
CA ASN A 122 15.65 -4.39 14.66
C ASN A 122 14.17 -4.14 15.01
N GLU A 123 13.77 -2.89 15.14
CA GLU A 123 12.39 -2.53 15.44
C GLU A 123 11.60 -2.30 14.15
N ILE A 124 10.41 -2.89 14.08
CA ILE A 124 9.44 -2.69 13.01
C ILE A 124 8.09 -2.31 13.59
N LYS A 125 7.52 -1.23 13.10
CA LYS A 125 6.22 -0.71 13.53
C LYS A 125 5.30 -0.54 12.35
N LYS A 126 4.08 -1.07 12.42
CA LYS A 126 3.03 -0.78 11.45
C LYS A 126 2.58 0.66 11.64
N VAL A 127 2.70 1.46 10.60
CA VAL A 127 2.31 2.88 10.58
C VAL A 127 0.83 3.01 10.24
N THR A 128 0.37 2.24 9.26
CA THR A 128 -1.01 2.27 8.77
C THR A 128 -1.93 1.44 9.65
N LYS A 129 -3.21 1.80 9.62
CA LYS A 129 -4.29 1.02 10.18
C LYS A 129 -5.19 0.51 9.06
N ASP A 130 -5.51 -0.78 9.09
CA ASP A 130 -6.28 -1.40 8.03
C ASP A 130 -7.74 -0.90 8.01
N HIS A 131 -8.25 -0.67 6.84
CA HIS A 131 -9.67 -0.41 6.64
C HIS A 131 -10.35 -1.72 6.25
N SER A 132 -10.44 -2.62 7.21
CA SER A 132 -11.07 -3.94 7.07
C SER A 132 -12.13 -4.15 8.14
N TRP A 133 -13.09 -5.02 7.83
CA TRP A 133 -14.15 -5.38 8.77
C TRP A 133 -13.58 -6.01 10.06
N VAL A 134 -12.52 -6.80 9.92
CA VAL A 134 -11.83 -7.41 11.07
C VAL A 134 -11.18 -6.36 11.95
N GLN A 135 -10.56 -5.33 11.36
CA GLN A 135 -9.98 -4.24 12.14
C GLN A 135 -11.06 -3.46 12.93
N GLU A 136 -12.24 -3.27 12.35
CA GLU A 136 -13.35 -2.64 13.07
C GLU A 136 -13.83 -3.47 14.25
N LEU A 137 -13.82 -4.81 14.16
CA LEU A 137 -14.11 -5.70 15.29
C LEU A 137 -13.04 -5.64 16.38
N ILE A 138 -11.77 -5.57 16.01
CA ILE A 138 -10.64 -5.39 16.94
C ILE A 138 -10.78 -4.06 17.69
N ASP A 139 -11.04 -2.98 16.96
CA ASP A 139 -11.24 -1.64 17.54
C ASP A 139 -12.42 -1.56 18.51
N ALA A 140 -13.48 -2.30 18.22
CA ALA A 140 -14.63 -2.40 19.09
C ALA A 140 -14.40 -3.34 20.31
N GLY A 141 -13.23 -3.99 20.40
CA GLY A 141 -12.91 -4.97 21.44
C GLY A 141 -13.71 -6.26 21.33
N ALA A 142 -14.31 -6.54 20.16
CA ALA A 142 -15.12 -7.74 19.93
C ALA A 142 -14.27 -8.99 19.69
N ILE A 143 -13.07 -8.81 19.13
CA ILE A 143 -12.08 -9.87 18.91
C ILE A 143 -10.66 -9.36 19.21
N THR A 144 -9.72 -10.26 19.48
CA THR A 144 -8.29 -9.94 19.63
C THR A 144 -7.60 -9.82 18.28
N GLU A 145 -6.36 -9.29 18.24
CA GLU A 145 -5.54 -9.27 17.02
C GLU A 145 -5.24 -10.70 16.51
N GLU A 146 -5.01 -11.65 17.42
CA GLU A 146 -4.75 -13.06 17.09
C GLU A 146 -5.97 -13.70 16.43
N GLU A 147 -7.17 -13.47 16.99
CA GLU A 147 -8.43 -13.95 16.40
C GLU A 147 -8.68 -13.30 15.04
N GLY A 148 -8.33 -12.01 14.88
CA GLY A 148 -8.45 -11.27 13.63
C GLY A 148 -7.62 -11.88 12.50
N ARG A 149 -6.40 -12.31 12.78
CA ARG A 149 -5.48 -12.90 11.77
C ARG A 149 -6.01 -14.17 11.12
N VAL A 150 -6.77 -14.98 11.86
CA VAL A 150 -7.33 -16.26 11.38
C VAL A 150 -8.81 -16.14 11.01
N HIS A 151 -9.38 -14.94 11.10
CA HIS A 151 -10.80 -14.73 10.87
C HIS A 151 -11.18 -15.03 9.42
N PRO A 152 -12.30 -15.77 9.14
CA PRO A 152 -12.68 -16.16 7.78
C PRO A 152 -13.03 -14.98 6.87
N LYS A 153 -13.31 -13.80 7.42
CA LYS A 153 -13.62 -12.56 6.69
C LYS A 153 -12.52 -11.52 6.79
N LYS A 154 -11.26 -11.92 7.01
CA LYS A 154 -10.14 -10.98 7.18
C LYS A 154 -9.87 -10.12 5.94
N ASN A 155 -10.19 -10.63 4.74
CA ASN A 155 -9.98 -9.93 3.47
C ASN A 155 -11.16 -9.02 3.06
N ILE A 156 -12.13 -8.75 3.97
CA ILE A 156 -13.22 -7.81 3.66
C ILE A 156 -12.76 -6.40 4.01
N ILE A 157 -12.45 -5.61 2.98
CA ILE A 157 -12.10 -4.20 3.13
C ILE A 157 -13.36 -3.33 3.24
N THR A 158 -13.26 -2.26 4.02
CA THR A 158 -14.36 -1.31 4.26
C THR A 158 -14.17 0.02 3.55
N ARG A 159 -12.97 0.27 2.99
CA ARG A 159 -12.63 1.46 2.20
C ARG A 159 -11.74 1.11 1.03
N ALA A 160 -12.07 1.65 -0.15
CA ALA A 160 -11.27 1.55 -1.37
C ALA A 160 -11.48 2.78 -2.25
N LEU A 161 -10.49 3.13 -3.05
CA LEU A 161 -10.61 4.15 -4.09
C LEU A 161 -11.51 3.66 -5.22
N GLY A 162 -12.27 4.57 -5.80
CA GLY A 162 -13.08 4.33 -6.99
C GLY A 162 -14.45 3.67 -6.74
N THR A 163 -14.71 3.17 -5.53
CA THR A 163 -16.01 2.54 -5.19
C THR A 163 -17.11 3.55 -4.91
N ASN A 164 -16.76 4.73 -4.45
CA ASN A 164 -17.67 5.83 -4.15
C ASN A 164 -17.10 7.16 -4.68
N SER A 165 -17.97 8.15 -4.89
CA SER A 165 -17.58 9.50 -5.31
C SER A 165 -16.66 10.21 -4.30
N SER A 166 -16.66 9.79 -3.05
CA SER A 166 -15.75 10.28 -2.01
C SER A 166 -15.34 9.13 -1.09
N VAL A 167 -14.12 9.22 -0.55
CA VAL A 167 -13.56 8.24 0.36
C VAL A 167 -12.85 8.94 1.51
N LYS A 168 -12.92 8.35 2.70
CA LYS A 168 -12.13 8.83 3.84
C LYS A 168 -10.69 8.31 3.69
N ILE A 169 -9.74 9.24 3.67
CA ILE A 169 -8.31 8.99 3.49
C ILE A 169 -7.63 9.24 4.84
N ASP A 170 -6.81 8.31 5.28
CA ASP A 170 -6.02 8.48 6.50
C ASP A 170 -4.60 8.93 6.12
N ILE A 171 -4.10 9.98 6.82
CA ILE A 171 -2.73 10.52 6.66
C ILE A 171 -2.05 10.45 8.02
N PHE A 172 -0.84 9.88 8.04
CA PHE A 172 0.02 9.76 9.20
C PHE A 172 1.27 10.59 8.99
N ASN A 173 1.55 11.53 9.90
CA ASN A 173 2.80 12.28 9.89
C ASN A 173 3.87 11.49 10.66
N ILE A 174 5.04 11.34 10.07
CA ILE A 174 6.15 10.57 10.64
C ILE A 174 7.31 11.53 10.98
N ASP A 175 7.86 11.38 12.17
CA ASP A 175 9.12 12.06 12.50
C ASP A 175 10.27 11.37 11.77
N LYS A 176 11.07 12.15 11.03
CA LYS A 176 12.24 11.66 10.30
C LYS A 176 13.25 10.91 11.16
N ASN A 177 13.29 11.20 12.47
CA ASN A 177 14.17 10.52 13.42
C ASN A 177 13.65 9.14 13.85
N GLU A 178 12.40 8.80 13.58
CA GLU A 178 11.78 7.53 14.00
C GLU A 178 12.07 6.37 13.07
N SER A 179 12.51 6.63 11.84
CA SER A 179 12.65 5.58 10.81
C SER A 179 13.93 5.73 10.00
N THR A 180 14.55 4.61 9.66
CA THR A 180 15.66 4.53 8.70
C THR A 180 15.26 3.91 7.38
N MET A 181 14.20 3.09 7.40
CA MET A 181 13.63 2.47 6.21
C MET A 181 12.10 2.37 6.33
N PHE A 182 11.45 2.28 5.18
CA PHE A 182 10.01 2.00 5.06
C PHE A 182 9.78 0.79 4.16
N LEU A 183 8.79 -0.02 4.54
CA LEU A 183 8.31 -1.14 3.75
C LEU A 183 6.81 -0.93 3.49
N LEU A 184 6.45 -0.80 2.21
CA LEU A 184 5.07 -0.82 1.75
C LEU A 184 4.76 -2.19 1.15
N CYS A 185 3.58 -2.72 1.41
CA CYS A 185 3.18 -4.00 0.82
C CYS A 185 1.66 -4.12 0.67
N SER A 186 1.23 -4.96 -0.29
CA SER A 186 -0.14 -5.46 -0.34
C SER A 186 -0.39 -6.52 0.75
N ASP A 187 -1.64 -6.88 0.94
CA ASP A 187 -2.07 -7.83 1.96
C ASP A 187 -1.51 -9.25 1.72
N GLY A 188 -1.19 -9.61 0.47
CA GLY A 188 -0.56 -10.87 0.13
C GLY A 188 0.80 -11.10 0.80
N LEU A 189 1.53 -10.03 1.18
CA LEU A 189 2.70 -10.18 2.05
C LEU A 189 2.29 -10.24 3.52
N SER A 190 1.55 -9.25 4.01
CA SER A 190 1.28 -9.09 5.45
C SER A 190 0.38 -10.18 6.03
N ASN A 191 -0.40 -10.86 5.19
CA ASN A 191 -1.19 -12.02 5.55
C ASN A 191 -0.35 -13.29 5.78
N GLU A 192 0.82 -13.41 5.13
CA GLU A 192 1.63 -14.62 5.13
C GLU A 192 2.93 -14.46 5.94
N VAL A 193 3.48 -13.25 6.07
CA VAL A 193 4.77 -12.99 6.72
C VAL A 193 4.57 -12.09 7.94
N GLN A 194 5.10 -12.54 9.10
CA GLN A 194 5.04 -11.77 10.34
C GLN A 194 6.03 -10.59 10.30
N LYS A 195 5.70 -9.50 10.98
CA LYS A 195 6.54 -8.29 11.00
C LYS A 195 7.94 -8.55 11.54
N GLU A 196 8.11 -9.46 12.51
CA GLU A 196 9.40 -9.85 13.06
C GLU A 196 10.28 -10.52 12.02
N GLU A 197 9.70 -11.30 11.13
CA GLU A 197 10.41 -11.94 10.02
C GLU A 197 10.74 -10.95 8.89
N MET A 198 9.83 -9.99 8.67
CA MET A 198 10.09 -8.91 7.70
C MET A 198 11.34 -8.14 8.07
N VAL A 199 11.48 -7.69 9.34
CA VAL A 199 12.65 -6.93 9.78
C VAL A 199 13.91 -7.79 9.77
N GLU A 200 13.82 -9.08 10.10
CA GLU A 200 14.94 -10.01 10.03
C GLU A 200 15.48 -10.14 8.59
N ILE A 201 14.58 -10.30 7.61
CA ILE A 201 14.95 -10.39 6.19
C ILE A 201 15.56 -9.08 5.73
N VAL A 202 14.93 -7.93 6.02
CA VAL A 202 15.44 -6.61 5.63
C VAL A 202 16.83 -6.36 6.18
N ASN A 203 17.12 -6.74 7.42
CA ASN A 203 18.43 -6.56 8.03
C ASN A 203 19.48 -7.55 7.53
N ARG A 204 19.06 -8.74 7.10
CA ARG A 204 19.98 -9.78 6.58
C ARG A 204 20.52 -9.44 5.21
N TYR A 205 19.73 -8.83 4.34
CA TYR A 205 20.09 -8.56 2.95
C TYR A 205 20.42 -7.08 2.76
N LYS A 206 21.70 -6.78 2.44
CA LYS A 206 22.14 -5.39 2.19
C LYS A 206 21.53 -4.79 0.92
N ASN A 207 21.22 -5.63 -0.06
CA ASN A 207 20.56 -5.24 -1.30
C ASN A 207 19.07 -5.26 -1.09
N VAL A 208 18.41 -4.10 -1.18
CA VAL A 208 16.97 -3.96 -0.96
C VAL A 208 16.12 -4.73 -1.97
N ASN A 209 16.60 -4.91 -3.22
CA ASN A 209 15.90 -5.74 -4.20
C ASN A 209 15.93 -7.21 -3.79
N GLU A 210 17.08 -7.70 -3.31
CA GLU A 210 17.20 -9.07 -2.81
C GLU A 210 16.31 -9.27 -1.57
N ALA A 211 16.25 -8.30 -0.66
CA ALA A 211 15.32 -8.34 0.48
C ALA A 211 13.85 -8.45 0.02
N CYS A 212 13.44 -7.64 -0.96
CA CYS A 212 12.09 -7.72 -1.55
C CYS A 212 11.82 -9.10 -2.17
N GLU A 213 12.77 -9.66 -2.91
CA GLU A 213 12.65 -11.01 -3.49
C GLU A 213 12.46 -12.06 -2.41
N LYS A 214 13.25 -12.01 -1.32
CA LYS A 214 13.14 -12.96 -0.21
C LYS A 214 11.83 -12.85 0.56
N LEU A 215 11.29 -11.65 0.72
CA LEU A 215 9.97 -11.45 1.31
C LEU A 215 8.87 -12.09 0.45
N VAL A 216 8.90 -11.86 -0.86
CA VAL A 216 7.95 -12.47 -1.80
C VAL A 216 8.10 -13.99 -1.85
N ASP A 217 9.34 -14.52 -1.92
CA ASP A 217 9.63 -15.95 -1.90
C ASP A 217 9.04 -16.60 -0.64
N LEU A 218 9.20 -15.98 0.53
CA LEU A 218 8.68 -16.49 1.79
C LEU A 218 7.14 -16.52 1.80
N ALA A 219 6.47 -15.46 1.34
CA ALA A 219 5.02 -15.42 1.23
C ALA A 219 4.49 -16.49 0.26
N LYS A 220 5.15 -16.69 -0.88
CA LYS A 220 4.83 -17.76 -1.84
C LYS A 220 5.02 -19.15 -1.22
N ALA A 221 6.10 -19.38 -0.47
CA ALA A 221 6.35 -20.65 0.21
C ALA A 221 5.28 -21.00 1.26
N ARG A 222 4.58 -19.99 1.79
CA ARG A 222 3.47 -20.14 2.77
C ARG A 222 2.10 -20.26 2.14
N GLY A 223 2.03 -20.20 0.84
CA GLY A 223 0.78 -20.41 0.10
C GLY A 223 0.68 -19.51 -1.10
N GLY A 224 1.07 -18.23 -0.99
CA GLY A 224 0.99 -17.29 -2.10
C GLY A 224 -0.42 -17.19 -2.67
N LYS A 225 -1.42 -17.05 -1.78
CA LYS A 225 -2.84 -17.13 -2.14
C LYS A 225 -3.34 -15.93 -2.89
N ASP A 226 -2.63 -14.80 -2.77
CA ASP A 226 -2.93 -13.54 -3.42
C ASP A 226 -1.75 -12.99 -4.20
N ASN A 227 -1.95 -11.86 -4.88
CA ASN A 227 -0.88 -11.06 -5.44
C ASN A 227 0.00 -10.52 -4.31
N ILE A 228 1.31 -10.48 -4.50
CA ILE A 228 2.27 -10.12 -3.46
C ILE A 228 3.15 -9.00 -3.99
N THR A 229 3.00 -7.82 -3.42
CA THR A 229 3.80 -6.66 -3.81
C THR A 229 4.50 -6.06 -2.61
N VAL A 230 5.80 -5.79 -2.78
CA VAL A 230 6.69 -5.22 -1.77
C VAL A 230 7.47 -4.08 -2.38
N LEU A 231 7.51 -2.94 -1.69
CA LEU A 231 8.34 -1.80 -2.00
C LEU A 231 9.09 -1.39 -0.73
N LEU A 232 10.43 -1.46 -0.77
CA LEU A 232 11.33 -1.18 0.35
C LEU A 232 12.25 -0.03 -0.02
N PHE A 233 12.35 0.98 0.83
CA PHE A 233 13.22 2.13 0.57
C PHE A 233 13.82 2.68 1.87
N GLY A 234 15.01 3.27 1.75
CA GLY A 234 15.69 3.97 2.85
C GLY A 234 15.11 5.36 3.01
N GLY A 235 14.82 5.73 4.26
CA GLY A 235 14.38 7.07 4.64
C GLY A 235 15.55 8.05 4.82
N GLU A 236 16.56 8.05 3.92
CA GLU A 236 17.53 9.15 3.90
C GLU A 236 16.81 10.41 3.42
N VAL A 237 16.53 11.26 4.37
CA VAL A 237 15.98 12.61 4.21
C VAL A 237 17.09 13.63 4.33
#